data_8997841b69ed8625bd2bc7971b273606
#
_entry.id   8997841b69ed8625bd2bc7971b273606
#
_cell.length_a   1.000
_cell.length_b   1.000
_cell.length_c   1.000
_cell.angle_alpha   90.00
_cell.angle_beta   90.00
_cell.angle_gamma   90.00
#
_symmetry.space_group_name_H-M   'P 1'
#
loop_
_entity.id
_entity.type
_entity.pdbx_description
1 polymer ?
#
loop_
_entity_poly.entity_id
_entity_poly.type
_entity_poly.pdbx_seq_one_letter_code
_entity_poly.pdbx_strand_id
1 'polypeptide(L)'
;MVDRRTLLLRIVQAFSATGALFLAYPFVKAWLPTFNQQHTLEVDLSDLKIGEIKQVSWLGRNVMIVRRTPEEISGLAEDKHELKDASSVHSRQPALAANQYRSLRPDVFVVYSNCTHLGCEVSASGTAASFNCPCHLSEFDAAGRVYKSAVAPVNLEVPDYQFMSRKILLLVKRA
;
A
#
# COMPACT_ATOMS: atom_id res chain seq x y z
N MET A 1 -64.39 -6.40 11.42
CA MET A 1 -63.49 -7.36 12.11
C MET A 1 -62.44 -7.84 11.08
N VAL A 2 -61.19 -7.75 11.37
CA VAL A 2 -60.14 -8.29 10.45
C VAL A 2 -60.14 -9.80 10.61
N ASP A 3 -60.36 -10.52 9.50
CA ASP A 3 -60.37 -11.99 9.51
C ASP A 3 -58.99 -12.51 9.89
N ARG A 4 -58.95 -13.58 10.74
CA ARG A 4 -57.70 -14.22 11.21
C ARG A 4 -56.73 -14.56 10.09
N ARG A 5 -57.26 -15.04 8.95
CA ARG A 5 -56.45 -15.35 7.75
C ARG A 5 -55.75 -14.14 7.20
N THR A 6 -56.45 -13.03 7.07
CA THR A 6 -55.91 -11.76 6.56
C THR A 6 -54.86 -11.19 7.51
N LEU A 7 -55.06 -11.30 8.82
CA LEU A 7 -54.08 -10.88 9.84
C LEU A 7 -52.78 -11.68 9.72
N LEU A 8 -52.87 -13.00 9.67
CA LEU A 8 -51.72 -13.89 9.56
C LEU A 8 -50.94 -13.65 8.25
N LEU A 9 -51.64 -13.47 7.12
CA LEU A 9 -51.01 -13.16 5.85
C LEU A 9 -50.24 -11.85 5.93
N ARG A 10 -50.79 -10.79 6.52
CA ARG A 10 -50.09 -9.51 6.69
C ARG A 10 -48.84 -9.64 7.58
N ILE A 11 -48.92 -10.43 8.65
CA ILE A 11 -47.77 -10.69 9.51
C ILE A 11 -46.68 -11.41 8.75
N VAL A 12 -46.99 -12.48 8.03
CA VAL A 12 -46.00 -13.22 7.21
C VAL A 12 -45.39 -12.33 6.14
N GLN A 13 -46.20 -11.52 5.45
CA GLN A 13 -45.70 -10.57 4.45
C GLN A 13 -44.75 -9.54 5.08
N ALA A 14 -45.06 -8.99 6.25
CA ALA A 14 -44.20 -8.04 6.94
C ALA A 14 -42.85 -8.66 7.32
N PHE A 15 -42.87 -9.87 7.89
CA PHE A 15 -41.63 -10.59 8.23
C PHE A 15 -40.80 -10.95 7.00
N SER A 16 -41.46 -11.41 5.93
CA SER A 16 -40.76 -11.70 4.64
C SER A 16 -40.16 -10.46 4.04
N ALA A 17 -40.86 -9.34 4.02
CA ALA A 17 -40.32 -8.07 3.52
C ALA A 17 -39.11 -7.59 4.36
N THR A 18 -39.22 -7.66 5.68
CA THR A 18 -38.12 -7.31 6.59
C THR A 18 -36.91 -8.22 6.37
N GLY A 19 -37.11 -9.52 6.23
CA GLY A 19 -36.04 -10.49 5.94
C GLY A 19 -35.37 -10.21 4.57
N ALA A 20 -36.16 -9.91 3.54
CA ALA A 20 -35.62 -9.55 2.23
C ALA A 20 -34.78 -8.26 2.26
N LEU A 21 -35.23 -7.24 2.99
CA LEU A 21 -34.47 -6.00 3.19
C LEU A 21 -33.14 -6.26 3.93
N PHE A 22 -33.17 -7.11 4.95
CA PHE A 22 -31.97 -7.46 5.71
C PHE A 22 -30.95 -8.23 4.85
N LEU A 23 -31.42 -9.12 3.99
CA LEU A 23 -30.57 -9.84 3.03
C LEU A 23 -30.04 -8.91 1.92
N ALA A 24 -30.83 -7.97 1.44
CA ALA A 24 -30.42 -7.04 0.41
C ALA A 24 -29.40 -5.98 0.90
N TYR A 25 -29.46 -5.63 2.21
CA TYR A 25 -28.63 -4.55 2.78
C TYR A 25 -27.12 -4.67 2.50
N PRO A 26 -26.46 -5.83 2.72
CA PRO A 26 -25.02 -5.95 2.46
C PRO A 26 -24.68 -5.79 0.99
N PHE A 27 -25.55 -6.24 0.09
CA PHE A 27 -25.33 -6.08 -1.35
C PHE A 27 -25.46 -4.62 -1.78
N VAL A 28 -26.51 -3.93 -1.32
CA VAL A 28 -26.68 -2.49 -1.57
C VAL A 28 -25.51 -1.70 -1.00
N LYS A 29 -25.09 -2.02 0.24
CA LYS A 29 -23.94 -1.38 0.87
C LYS A 29 -22.63 -1.58 0.11
N ALA A 30 -22.42 -2.75 -0.49
CA ALA A 30 -21.24 -3.04 -1.31
C ALA A 30 -21.18 -2.22 -2.62
N TRP A 31 -22.35 -1.79 -3.14
CA TRP A 31 -22.45 -0.95 -4.35
C TRP A 31 -22.31 0.53 -4.06
N LEU A 32 -22.56 0.95 -2.82
CA LEU A 32 -22.39 2.35 -2.44
C LEU A 32 -20.90 2.67 -2.33
N PRO A 33 -20.41 3.71 -3.00
CA PRO A 33 -19.03 4.14 -2.86
C PRO A 33 -18.76 4.50 -1.40
N THR A 34 -17.63 4.06 -0.90
CA THR A 34 -17.20 4.36 0.46
C THR A 34 -16.76 5.83 0.51
N PHE A 35 -17.68 6.73 0.79
CA PHE A 35 -17.44 8.18 0.83
C PHE A 35 -16.42 8.62 1.88
N ASN A 36 -15.95 7.72 2.73
CA ASN A 36 -15.09 8.02 3.86
C ASN A 36 -13.63 7.55 3.69
N GLN A 37 -13.16 7.36 2.44
CA GLN A 37 -11.73 7.15 2.23
C GLN A 37 -11.01 8.48 2.37
N GLN A 38 -10.26 8.63 3.45
CA GLN A 38 -9.34 9.76 3.58
C GLN A 38 -8.36 9.72 2.41
N HIS A 39 -8.45 10.70 1.53
CA HIS A 39 -7.57 10.82 0.36
C HIS A 39 -6.13 11.16 0.75
N THR A 40 -5.92 11.52 2.01
CA THR A 40 -4.62 11.86 2.59
C THR A 40 -4.44 11.17 3.93
N LEU A 41 -3.20 10.78 4.26
CA LEU A 41 -2.82 10.28 5.57
C LEU A 41 -1.55 10.99 6.02
N GLU A 42 -1.63 11.68 7.15
CA GLU A 42 -0.48 12.29 7.80
C GLU A 42 0.23 11.25 8.68
N VAL A 43 1.54 11.15 8.55
CA VAL A 43 2.39 10.21 9.29
C VAL A 43 3.50 10.97 9.99
N ASP A 44 3.54 10.86 11.31
CA ASP A 44 4.65 11.39 12.12
C ASP A 44 5.86 10.45 12.07
N LEU A 45 7.02 11.00 11.71
CA LEU A 45 8.30 10.32 11.61
C LEU A 45 9.23 10.64 12.79
N SER A 46 8.76 11.35 13.81
CA SER A 46 9.59 11.79 14.94
C SER A 46 10.25 10.64 15.68
N ASP A 47 9.53 9.51 15.80
CA ASP A 47 9.96 8.32 16.53
C ASP A 47 10.71 7.32 15.65
N LEU A 48 10.74 7.54 14.33
CA LEU A 48 11.37 6.62 13.38
C LEU A 48 12.88 6.81 13.39
N LYS A 49 13.62 5.85 13.93
CA LYS A 49 15.10 5.88 13.99
C LYS A 49 15.72 5.40 12.68
N ILE A 50 17.01 5.71 12.50
CA ILE A 50 17.80 5.24 11.36
C ILE A 50 17.83 3.70 11.37
N GLY A 51 17.57 3.08 10.22
CA GLY A 51 17.44 1.64 10.04
C GLY A 51 16.08 1.05 10.41
N GLU A 52 15.14 1.86 10.95
CA GLU A 52 13.81 1.38 11.32
C GLU A 52 12.80 1.54 10.18
N ILE A 53 11.74 0.74 10.27
CA ILE A 53 10.62 0.72 9.33
C ILE A 53 9.33 0.98 10.11
N LYS A 54 8.54 1.94 9.63
CA LYS A 54 7.18 2.18 10.09
C LYS A 54 6.19 1.70 9.04
N GLN A 55 5.23 0.90 9.45
CA GLN A 55 4.13 0.46 8.57
C GLN A 55 2.85 1.21 8.89
N VAL A 56 2.14 1.63 7.85
CA VAL A 56 0.82 2.25 7.96
C VAL A 56 -0.11 1.63 6.91
N SER A 57 -1.39 1.46 7.26
CA SER A 57 -2.40 1.04 6.29
C SER A 57 -3.07 2.27 5.68
N TRP A 58 -3.06 2.36 4.36
CA TRP A 58 -3.64 3.48 3.64
C TRP A 58 -4.34 3.02 2.36
N LEU A 59 -5.60 3.44 2.18
CA LEU A 59 -6.47 3.05 1.04
C LEU A 59 -6.54 1.53 0.83
N GLY A 60 -6.54 0.75 1.92
CA GLY A 60 -6.60 -0.72 1.86
C GLY A 60 -5.29 -1.41 1.47
N ARG A 61 -4.17 -0.68 1.39
CA ARG A 61 -2.83 -1.22 1.12
C ARG A 61 -1.88 -0.84 2.25
N ASN A 62 -0.93 -1.71 2.56
CA ASN A 62 0.12 -1.39 3.51
C ASN A 62 1.23 -0.58 2.83
N VAL A 63 1.68 0.47 3.50
CA VAL A 63 2.79 1.33 3.09
C VAL A 63 3.89 1.20 4.13
N MET A 64 5.10 0.90 3.68
CA MET A 64 6.31 0.93 4.49
C MET A 64 7.01 2.27 4.31
N ILE A 65 7.41 2.86 5.43
CA ILE A 65 8.23 4.06 5.50
C ILE A 65 9.53 3.66 6.18
N VAL A 66 10.61 3.71 5.43
CA VAL A 66 11.92 3.22 5.83
C VAL A 66 12.84 4.40 6.05
N ARG A 67 13.49 4.46 7.21
CA ARG A 67 14.57 5.42 7.45
C ARG A 67 15.92 4.76 7.19
N ARG A 68 16.47 4.99 6.00
CA ARG A 68 17.70 4.37 5.52
C ARG A 68 18.93 4.80 6.33
N THR A 69 19.88 3.90 6.45
CA THR A 69 21.21 4.20 6.95
C THR A 69 22.07 4.89 5.87
N PRO A 70 23.16 5.56 6.24
CA PRO A 70 24.11 6.12 5.26
C PRO A 70 24.70 5.06 4.32
N GLU A 71 24.95 3.84 4.83
CA GLU A 71 25.48 2.70 4.10
C GLU A 71 24.50 2.23 3.03
N GLU A 72 23.21 2.11 3.38
CA GLU A 72 22.15 1.76 2.43
C GLU A 72 22.01 2.81 1.31
N ILE A 73 22.13 4.10 1.66
CA ILE A 73 22.06 5.18 0.67
C ILE A 73 23.24 5.12 -0.28
N SER A 74 24.46 4.90 0.22
CA SER A 74 25.68 4.81 -0.62
C SER A 74 25.66 3.59 -1.53
N GLY A 75 25.20 2.42 -1.02
CA GLY A 75 25.10 1.17 -1.78
C GLY A 75 24.14 1.25 -2.97
N LEU A 76 23.13 2.12 -2.93
CA LEU A 76 22.18 2.27 -4.05
C LEU A 76 22.82 2.76 -5.36
N ALA A 77 24.02 3.34 -5.31
CA ALA A 77 24.76 3.81 -6.48
C ALA A 77 25.52 2.68 -7.20
N GLU A 78 25.87 1.60 -6.50
CA GLU A 78 26.85 0.60 -6.95
C GLU A 78 26.22 -0.57 -7.73
N ASP A 79 24.97 -0.96 -7.45
CA ASP A 79 24.40 -2.25 -7.86
C ASP A 79 23.45 -2.20 -9.08
N LYS A 80 23.77 -1.36 -10.08
CA LYS A 80 22.88 -1.12 -11.23
C LYS A 80 22.82 -2.27 -12.24
N HIS A 81 23.84 -3.11 -12.32
CA HIS A 81 23.97 -4.12 -13.39
C HIS A 81 23.06 -5.33 -13.19
N GLU A 82 22.70 -5.64 -11.96
CA GLU A 82 21.86 -6.80 -11.60
C GLU A 82 20.36 -6.46 -11.50
N LEU A 83 19.96 -5.23 -11.82
CA LEU A 83 18.57 -4.76 -11.72
C LEU A 83 17.87 -4.83 -13.09
N LYS A 84 16.56 -5.21 -13.09
CA LYS A 84 15.71 -5.22 -14.29
C LYS A 84 15.40 -3.81 -14.80
N ASP A 85 15.10 -2.90 -13.87
CA ASP A 85 14.68 -1.52 -14.15
C ASP A 85 15.41 -0.54 -13.21
N ALA A 86 16.74 -0.48 -13.36
CA ALA A 86 17.61 0.34 -12.50
C ALA A 86 17.23 1.83 -12.51
N SER A 87 16.75 2.34 -13.64
CA SER A 87 16.32 3.73 -13.83
C SER A 87 14.82 3.94 -13.54
N SER A 88 14.10 2.89 -13.16
CA SER A 88 12.66 2.92 -12.84
C SER A 88 11.78 3.51 -13.93
N VAL A 89 12.09 3.22 -15.20
CA VAL A 89 11.35 3.71 -16.37
C VAL A 89 9.99 3.04 -16.50
N HIS A 90 9.89 1.75 -16.11
CA HIS A 90 8.67 0.95 -16.20
C HIS A 90 7.91 0.84 -14.88
N SER A 91 8.44 1.43 -13.83
CA SER A 91 7.92 1.31 -12.47
C SER A 91 7.11 2.54 -12.06
N ARG A 92 6.11 2.32 -11.19
CA ARG A 92 5.24 3.41 -10.71
C ARG A 92 5.90 4.16 -9.56
N GLN A 93 6.03 5.48 -9.73
CA GLN A 93 6.55 6.40 -8.73
C GLN A 93 6.13 7.84 -9.04
N PRO A 94 6.12 8.76 -8.06
CA PRO A 94 5.98 10.19 -8.31
C PRO A 94 7.14 10.72 -9.15
N ALA A 95 6.89 11.72 -9.98
CA ALA A 95 7.93 12.33 -10.84
C ALA A 95 9.17 12.81 -10.04
N LEU A 96 8.95 13.39 -8.87
CA LEU A 96 10.04 13.85 -7.99
C LEU A 96 10.82 12.69 -7.34
N ALA A 97 10.26 11.48 -7.30
CA ALA A 97 10.94 10.27 -6.85
C ALA A 97 11.59 9.49 -8.00
N ALA A 98 11.55 9.98 -9.24
CA ALA A 98 12.20 9.38 -10.39
C ALA A 98 13.72 9.66 -10.37
N ASN A 99 14.39 9.13 -9.36
CA ASN A 99 15.83 9.26 -9.12
C ASN A 99 16.38 7.93 -8.59
N GLN A 100 17.70 7.83 -8.41
CA GLN A 100 18.37 6.60 -7.96
C GLN A 100 17.91 6.11 -6.58
N TYR A 101 17.38 6.98 -5.73
CA TYR A 101 16.89 6.64 -4.38
C TYR A 101 15.42 6.23 -4.42
N ARG A 102 14.70 6.49 -5.51
CA ARG A 102 13.25 6.33 -5.66
C ARG A 102 12.47 6.99 -4.51
N SER A 103 12.94 8.14 -4.08
CA SER A 103 12.39 8.89 -2.97
C SER A 103 12.61 10.39 -3.14
N LEU A 104 11.77 11.21 -2.46
CA LEU A 104 11.90 12.67 -2.43
C LEU A 104 13.11 13.10 -1.58
N ARG A 105 13.48 12.26 -0.60
CA ARG A 105 14.66 12.45 0.26
C ARG A 105 15.42 11.12 0.31
N PRO A 106 16.74 11.12 0.17
CA PRO A 106 17.54 9.88 0.18
C PRO A 106 17.38 9.05 1.47
N ASP A 107 17.24 9.73 2.62
CA ASP A 107 17.17 9.14 3.95
C ASP A 107 15.79 8.51 4.29
N VAL A 108 14.73 8.83 3.52
CA VAL A 108 13.40 8.28 3.77
C VAL A 108 12.84 7.67 2.48
N PHE A 109 12.58 6.38 2.51
CA PHE A 109 11.93 5.65 1.43
C PHE A 109 10.50 5.28 1.80
N VAL A 110 9.57 5.54 0.89
CA VAL A 110 8.14 5.27 1.06
C VAL A 110 7.69 4.33 -0.05
N VAL A 111 7.12 3.19 0.29
CA VAL A 111 6.81 2.15 -0.69
C VAL A 111 5.59 1.34 -0.27
N TYR A 112 4.76 0.94 -1.23
CA TYR A 112 3.75 -0.08 -0.95
C TYR A 112 4.41 -1.43 -0.69
N SER A 113 3.94 -2.16 0.33
CA SER A 113 4.46 -3.49 0.67
C SER A 113 3.98 -4.61 -0.27
N ASN A 114 3.26 -4.28 -1.34
CA ASN A 114 2.74 -5.26 -2.28
C ASN A 114 3.77 -5.59 -3.36
N CYS A 115 4.15 -6.87 -3.45
CA CYS A 115 4.99 -7.40 -4.52
C CYS A 115 4.33 -7.19 -5.90
N THR A 116 5.11 -6.72 -6.86
CA THR A 116 4.62 -6.44 -8.22
C THR A 116 4.35 -7.68 -9.06
N HIS A 117 4.67 -8.88 -8.57
CA HIS A 117 4.29 -10.15 -9.23
C HIS A 117 2.78 -10.42 -9.06
N LEU A 118 2.34 -10.77 -7.85
CA LEU A 118 0.95 -11.14 -7.55
C LEU A 118 0.40 -10.50 -6.26
N GLY A 119 1.00 -9.42 -5.79
CA GLY A 119 0.49 -8.63 -4.69
C GLY A 119 0.78 -9.15 -3.28
N CYS A 120 1.57 -10.23 -3.12
CA CYS A 120 1.99 -10.71 -1.80
C CYS A 120 2.71 -9.61 -1.02
N GLU A 121 2.54 -9.59 0.29
CA GLU A 121 3.24 -8.63 1.13
C GLU A 121 4.74 -8.95 1.19
N VAL A 122 5.57 -7.96 0.87
CA VAL A 122 7.02 -8.07 0.99
C VAL A 122 7.45 -7.71 2.41
N SER A 123 8.51 -8.36 2.88
CA SER A 123 9.16 -8.06 4.15
C SER A 123 10.55 -7.49 3.91
N ALA A 124 11.00 -6.60 4.79
CA ALA A 124 12.39 -6.18 4.80
C ALA A 124 13.24 -7.27 5.50
N SER A 125 14.41 -7.57 4.95
CA SER A 125 15.34 -8.49 5.59
C SER A 125 16.24 -7.74 6.58
N GLY A 126 16.05 -8.00 7.89
CA GLY A 126 16.92 -7.62 9.01
C GLY A 126 17.15 -6.12 9.20
N THR A 127 17.92 -5.52 8.34
CA THR A 127 18.04 -4.08 8.11
C THR A 127 17.30 -3.76 6.82
N ALA A 128 16.89 -2.50 6.60
CA ALA A 128 16.12 -2.10 5.41
C ALA A 128 16.93 -2.16 4.10
N ALA A 129 18.03 -2.92 4.07
CA ALA A 129 18.93 -3.03 2.92
C ALA A 129 18.31 -3.76 1.72
N SER A 130 17.29 -4.59 1.93
CA SER A 130 16.57 -5.29 0.86
C SER A 130 15.16 -5.67 1.26
N PHE A 131 14.31 -5.94 0.26
CA PHE A 131 12.96 -6.44 0.47
C PHE A 131 12.81 -7.79 -0.21
N ASN A 132 12.13 -8.73 0.45
CA ASN A 132 11.91 -10.08 -0.03
C ASN A 132 10.42 -10.40 -0.07
N CYS A 133 9.98 -11.01 -1.18
CA CYS A 133 8.64 -11.54 -1.32
C CYS A 133 8.64 -13.03 -0.95
N PRO A 134 7.91 -13.45 0.11
CA PRO A 134 7.95 -14.84 0.56
C PRO A 134 7.23 -15.82 -0.40
N CYS A 135 6.36 -15.31 -1.29
CA CYS A 135 5.56 -16.18 -2.15
C CYS A 135 6.39 -16.85 -3.27
N HIS A 136 7.25 -16.09 -3.94
CA HIS A 136 8.04 -16.58 -5.07
C HIS A 136 9.48 -16.06 -5.04
N LEU A 137 9.96 -15.70 -3.86
CA LEU A 137 11.35 -15.33 -3.60
C LEU A 137 11.86 -14.18 -4.48
N SER A 138 10.99 -13.23 -4.85
CA SER A 138 11.42 -12.02 -5.54
C SER A 138 12.17 -11.11 -4.57
N GLU A 139 13.36 -10.69 -4.96
CA GLU A 139 14.22 -9.80 -4.19
C GLU A 139 14.26 -8.41 -4.80
N PHE A 140 14.33 -7.40 -3.91
CA PHE A 140 14.41 -5.99 -4.25
C PHE A 140 15.46 -5.32 -3.36
N ASP A 141 16.17 -4.35 -3.91
CA ASP A 141 17.15 -3.56 -3.16
C ASP A 141 16.52 -2.55 -2.19
N ALA A 142 17.34 -1.77 -1.50
CA ALA A 142 16.91 -0.74 -0.54
C ALA A 142 16.11 0.42 -1.18
N ALA A 143 16.04 0.53 -2.51
CA ALA A 143 15.14 1.44 -3.23
C ALA A 143 13.93 0.72 -3.83
N GLY A 144 13.69 -0.55 -3.46
CA GLY A 144 12.63 -1.36 -3.99
C GLY A 144 12.81 -1.67 -5.49
N ARG A 145 14.04 -1.65 -6.01
CA ARG A 145 14.35 -2.02 -7.40
C ARG A 145 14.53 -3.53 -7.48
N VAL A 146 13.89 -4.14 -8.48
CA VAL A 146 13.83 -5.59 -8.64
C VAL A 146 15.11 -6.14 -9.27
N TYR A 147 15.68 -7.20 -8.69
CA TYR A 147 16.80 -7.93 -9.28
C TYR A 147 16.40 -8.75 -10.51
N LYS A 148 17.34 -8.96 -11.44
CA LYS A 148 17.13 -9.72 -12.69
C LYS A 148 16.69 -11.15 -12.46
N SER A 149 17.17 -11.80 -11.39
CA SER A 149 16.80 -13.15 -10.96
C SER A 149 15.36 -13.28 -10.46
N ALA A 150 14.73 -12.18 -10.01
CA ALA A 150 13.42 -12.17 -9.40
C ALA A 150 12.30 -12.46 -10.42
N VAL A 151 11.18 -13.02 -9.96
CA VAL A 151 9.98 -13.27 -10.78
C VAL A 151 9.17 -11.98 -10.99
N ALA A 152 9.23 -11.05 -10.03
CA ALA A 152 8.55 -9.76 -10.11
C ALA A 152 8.96 -9.00 -11.38
N PRO A 153 8.02 -8.43 -12.17
CA PRO A 153 8.33 -7.82 -13.46
C PRO A 153 8.94 -6.43 -13.35
N VAL A 154 8.57 -5.65 -12.34
CA VAL A 154 8.96 -4.25 -12.15
C VAL A 154 9.28 -3.96 -10.69
N ASN A 155 9.86 -2.81 -10.41
CA ASN A 155 10.18 -2.35 -9.06
C ASN A 155 8.92 -2.19 -8.20
N LEU A 156 9.07 -2.19 -6.86
CA LEU A 156 7.97 -1.91 -5.95
C LEU A 156 7.36 -0.53 -6.23
N GLU A 157 6.06 -0.40 -6.06
CA GLU A 157 5.34 0.84 -6.32
C GLU A 157 5.57 1.87 -5.19
N VAL A 158 5.92 3.09 -5.57
CA VAL A 158 6.05 4.24 -4.66
C VAL A 158 4.75 5.04 -4.70
N PRO A 159 4.06 5.25 -3.56
CA PRO A 159 2.86 6.09 -3.50
C PRO A 159 3.18 7.56 -3.75
N ASP A 160 2.17 8.35 -4.08
CA ASP A 160 2.32 9.80 -4.06
C ASP A 160 2.36 10.31 -2.61
N TYR A 161 3.35 11.10 -2.28
CA TYR A 161 3.52 11.68 -0.96
C TYR A 161 4.30 12.99 -1.02
N GLN A 162 4.23 13.76 0.07
CA GLN A 162 5.00 14.97 0.26
C GLN A 162 5.45 15.12 1.72
N PHE A 163 6.51 15.87 1.96
CA PHE A 163 6.91 16.23 3.30
C PHE A 163 6.32 17.60 3.67
N MET A 164 5.51 17.63 4.71
CA MET A 164 5.01 18.88 5.31
C MET A 164 6.07 19.53 6.19
N SER A 165 6.94 18.70 6.77
CA SER A 165 8.12 19.12 7.54
C SER A 165 9.19 18.03 7.52
N ARG A 166 10.30 18.21 8.25
CA ARG A 166 11.30 17.14 8.40
C ARG A 166 10.76 15.88 9.09
N LYS A 167 9.69 16.04 9.89
CA LYS A 167 9.11 14.99 10.73
C LYS A 167 7.71 14.53 10.29
N ILE A 168 7.06 15.25 9.41
CA ILE A 168 5.69 14.96 8.98
C ILE A 168 5.67 14.64 7.48
N LEU A 169 5.18 13.47 7.18
CA LEU A 169 4.93 12.98 5.82
C LEU A 169 3.42 12.91 5.59
N LEU A 170 2.97 13.34 4.42
CA LEU A 170 1.60 13.26 3.98
C LEU A 170 1.51 12.33 2.76
N LEU A 171 0.83 11.20 2.90
CA LEU A 171 0.43 10.36 1.76
C LEU A 171 -0.77 11.02 1.06
N VAL A 172 -0.74 11.04 -0.26
CA VAL A 172 -1.75 11.71 -1.08
C VAL A 172 -2.28 10.74 -2.14
N LYS A 173 -3.61 10.62 -2.26
CA LYS A 173 -4.20 9.80 -3.34
C LYS A 173 -3.99 10.51 -4.67
N ARG A 174 -3.39 9.81 -5.63
CA ARG A 174 -3.29 10.27 -7.01
C ARG A 174 -4.70 10.47 -7.59
N ALA A 175 -4.93 11.62 -8.20
CA ALA A 175 -6.18 11.92 -8.91
C ALA A 175 -6.30 11.09 -10.19
#